data_5eafc001a135e11aab5f1371168260ee
#
_entry.id   5eafc001a135e11aab5f1371168260ee
#
_cell.length_a   1.000
_cell.length_b   1.000
_cell.length_c   1.000
_cell.angle_alpha   90.00
_cell.angle_beta   90.00
_cell.angle_gamma   90.00
#
_symmetry.space_group_name_H-M   'P 1'
#
loop_
_entity.id
_entity.type
_entity.pdbx_description
1 polymer ?
#
loop_
_entity_poly.entity_id
_entity_poly.type
_entity_poly.pdbx_seq_one_letter_code
_entity_poly.pdbx_strand_id
1 'polypeptide(L)'
;MIIALRSVRAAGIAALVALLTLCSAACATKGEEVPAYARVTHGDPAFDQTFRHEFADIDGVRMHYVTGGGGSPVVLLHGWPQTWYGWWQIMPALAEKHTVYAIDLPGLGDSTGAPTDYSKATLARYVHTLVAERLGIRDARIIGHDFGAAVAYQYASRFPADTARLGYLDLPLPGPAVDAATYRSMSWHIAFHSQREVPEAVVADDVRAYLSLFYPQVSFGGTAFGGAARTSPFTDADIDEYARTYGEPESLTGGFELYRTLDRDVRDTIDSAPTSIPTLLMTAQGQLDPVRATVATRMTNIVRAVDVPRAGHWLVEENPEVVTAELLRFLDG
;
A
#
# COMPACT_ATOMS: atom_id res chain seq x y z
N MET A 1 -66.29 20.45 7.01
CA MET A 1 -67.08 20.01 8.18
C MET A 1 -66.09 19.77 9.28
N ILE A 2 -66.15 20.62 10.26
CA ILE A 2 -65.31 20.89 11.40
C ILE A 2 -65.49 19.75 12.45
N ILE A 3 -64.45 19.34 13.17
CA ILE A 3 -64.38 18.91 14.58
C ILE A 3 -62.90 18.66 14.87
N ALA A 4 -62.11 19.53 15.46
CA ALA A 4 -62.04 20.01 16.84
C ALA A 4 -61.28 19.09 17.78
N LEU A 5 -60.17 19.66 18.23
CA LEU A 5 -59.26 19.32 19.33
C LEU A 5 -59.92 18.73 20.58
N ARG A 6 -59.15 17.86 21.27
CA ARG A 6 -59.06 17.94 22.75
C ARG A 6 -57.67 17.52 23.26
N SER A 7 -57.04 18.51 23.89
CA SER A 7 -55.87 18.38 24.77
C SER A 7 -56.27 17.76 26.12
N VAL A 8 -55.38 16.93 26.68
CA VAL A 8 -55.37 16.64 28.12
C VAL A 8 -53.94 16.85 28.63
N ARG A 9 -53.84 17.89 29.45
CA ARG A 9 -52.70 18.09 30.35
C ARG A 9 -52.87 17.18 31.57
N ALA A 10 -51.79 16.55 32.01
CA ALA A 10 -51.67 16.09 33.40
C ALA A 10 -50.28 16.48 33.89
N ALA A 11 -50.30 17.39 34.84
CA ALA A 11 -49.15 17.73 35.67
C ALA A 11 -49.09 16.76 36.83
N GLY A 12 -47.87 16.42 37.29
CA GLY A 12 -47.69 15.57 38.46
C GLY A 12 -46.23 15.42 38.89
N ILE A 13 -45.82 16.31 39.75
CA ILE A 13 -44.98 16.12 40.94
C ILE A 13 -43.50 15.80 40.76
N ALA A 14 -42.70 16.83 41.09
CA ALA A 14 -41.29 16.75 41.44
C ALA A 14 -41.10 15.97 42.77
N ALA A 15 -40.19 15.03 42.77
CA ALA A 15 -39.57 14.54 43.99
C ALA A 15 -38.07 14.73 43.89
N LEU A 16 -37.60 15.73 44.63
CA LEU A 16 -36.19 16.06 44.88
C LEU A 16 -35.63 15.00 45.83
N VAL A 17 -34.77 14.12 45.36
CA VAL A 17 -33.88 13.33 46.20
C VAL A 17 -32.46 13.73 45.91
N ALA A 18 -31.94 14.60 46.75
CA ALA A 18 -30.52 14.92 46.79
C ALA A 18 -29.79 13.72 47.39
N LEU A 19 -29.10 12.95 46.58
CA LEU A 19 -28.08 12.00 47.03
C LEU A 19 -26.70 12.59 46.69
N LEU A 20 -26.02 13.11 47.74
CA LEU A 20 -24.62 13.40 47.71
C LEU A 20 -23.85 12.10 47.47
N THR A 21 -23.51 11.81 46.24
CA THR A 21 -22.43 10.88 45.92
C THR A 21 -21.16 11.68 45.71
N LEU A 22 -20.21 11.50 46.63
CA LEU A 22 -18.82 11.92 46.43
C LEU A 22 -18.33 11.43 45.10
N CYS A 23 -18.14 12.36 44.17
CA CYS A 23 -17.39 12.13 42.95
C CYS A 23 -15.92 12.06 43.33
N SER A 24 -15.43 10.86 43.69
CA SER A 24 -14.01 10.55 43.59
C SER A 24 -13.69 10.64 42.10
N ALA A 25 -13.11 11.77 41.70
CA ALA A 25 -12.42 11.90 40.42
C ALA A 25 -11.26 10.90 40.43
N ALA A 26 -11.56 9.66 40.07
CA ALA A 26 -10.55 8.79 39.52
C ALA A 26 -10.09 9.47 38.23
N CYS A 27 -8.89 10.06 38.26
CA CYS A 27 -8.11 10.25 37.05
C CYS A 27 -7.98 8.86 36.40
N ALA A 28 -8.94 8.53 35.56
CA ALA A 28 -8.69 7.53 34.54
C ALA A 28 -7.59 8.16 33.68
N THR A 29 -6.35 7.75 33.94
CA THR A 29 -5.32 7.81 32.92
C THR A 29 -5.99 7.22 31.69
N LYS A 30 -6.22 8.05 30.65
CA LYS A 30 -6.48 7.52 29.31
C LYS A 30 -5.37 6.51 29.09
N GLY A 31 -5.68 5.22 29.20
CA GLY A 31 -4.77 4.19 28.76
C GLY A 31 -4.39 4.63 27.35
N GLU A 32 -3.11 4.75 27.10
CA GLU A 32 -2.60 5.01 25.78
C GLU A 32 -3.33 4.04 24.87
N GLU A 33 -4.21 4.54 24.03
CA GLU A 33 -4.96 3.72 23.07
C GLU A 33 -3.91 3.11 22.16
N VAL A 34 -3.68 1.80 22.31
CA VAL A 34 -2.68 1.08 21.50
C VAL A 34 -3.05 1.37 20.05
N PRO A 35 -2.18 2.01 19.28
CA PRO A 35 -2.48 2.37 17.91
C PRO A 35 -3.03 1.17 17.14
N ALA A 36 -3.99 1.38 16.26
CA ALA A 36 -4.68 0.29 15.58
C ALA A 36 -3.72 -0.67 14.86
N TYR A 37 -2.61 -0.16 14.31
CA TYR A 37 -1.56 -0.97 13.68
C TYR A 37 -0.86 -1.96 14.62
N ALA A 38 -0.78 -1.67 15.92
CA ALA A 38 -0.20 -2.60 16.90
C ALA A 38 -1.08 -3.84 17.15
N ARG A 39 -2.26 -3.91 16.54
CA ARG A 39 -3.17 -5.06 16.62
C ARG A 39 -3.04 -6.01 15.42
N VAL A 40 -2.22 -5.68 14.43
CA VAL A 40 -2.24 -6.30 13.10
C VAL A 40 -1.17 -7.37 12.89
N THR A 41 -0.40 -7.70 13.91
CA THR A 41 0.64 -8.73 13.82
C THR A 41 0.10 -10.15 13.93
N HIS A 42 -1.19 -10.35 13.69
CA HIS A 42 -1.87 -11.65 13.89
C HIS A 42 -1.57 -12.31 15.24
N GLY A 43 -1.15 -11.51 16.23
CA GLY A 43 -0.75 -11.99 17.53
C GLY A 43 0.56 -12.79 17.52
N ASP A 44 1.42 -12.61 16.49
CA ASP A 44 2.77 -13.15 16.51
C ASP A 44 3.70 -12.27 17.37
N PRO A 45 3.99 -12.68 18.61
CA PRO A 45 4.86 -11.90 19.50
C PRO A 45 6.30 -11.79 18.96
N ALA A 46 6.71 -12.68 18.07
CA ALA A 46 8.04 -12.66 17.47
C ALA A 46 8.16 -11.52 16.44
N PHE A 47 7.07 -11.22 15.73
CA PHE A 47 7.05 -10.07 14.83
C PHE A 47 7.22 -8.76 15.61
N ASP A 48 6.44 -8.53 16.66
CA ASP A 48 6.49 -7.33 17.49
C ASP A 48 7.84 -7.15 18.24
N GLN A 49 8.54 -8.25 18.51
CA GLN A 49 9.88 -8.18 19.10
C GLN A 49 10.95 -7.76 18.09
N THR A 50 10.73 -8.05 16.81
CA THR A 50 11.70 -7.78 15.74
C THR A 50 11.44 -6.43 15.07
N PHE A 51 10.17 -6.09 14.87
CA PHE A 51 9.76 -4.93 14.09
C PHE A 51 9.11 -3.86 14.97
N ARG A 52 9.35 -2.61 14.60
CA ARG A 52 8.75 -1.45 15.23
C ARG A 52 8.17 -0.50 14.21
N HIS A 53 7.12 0.19 14.59
CA HIS A 53 6.47 1.23 13.81
C HIS A 53 7.15 2.57 14.11
N GLU A 54 7.54 3.27 13.05
CA GLU A 54 8.24 4.53 13.13
C GLU A 54 7.58 5.57 12.22
N PHE A 55 7.81 6.84 12.51
CA PHE A 55 7.28 7.95 11.74
C PHE A 55 8.38 8.99 11.47
N ALA A 56 8.29 9.65 10.32
CA ALA A 56 9.13 10.77 9.97
C ALA A 56 8.35 11.85 9.23
N ASP A 57 8.57 13.11 9.60
CA ASP A 57 7.96 14.24 8.90
C ASP A 57 8.81 14.62 7.68
N ILE A 58 8.19 14.53 6.50
CA ILE A 58 8.78 14.79 5.20
C ILE A 58 7.87 15.75 4.43
N ASP A 59 8.27 17.01 4.26
CA ASP A 59 7.59 18.00 3.46
C ASP A 59 6.06 18.10 3.71
N GLY A 60 5.66 18.07 4.99
CA GLY A 60 4.26 18.18 5.41
C GLY A 60 3.49 16.85 5.43
N VAL A 61 4.12 15.75 5.05
CA VAL A 61 3.59 14.39 5.19
C VAL A 61 4.28 13.72 6.37
N ARG A 62 3.52 13.16 7.29
CA ARG A 62 4.03 12.29 8.34
C ARG A 62 4.06 10.87 7.81
N MET A 63 5.20 10.46 7.28
CA MET A 63 5.38 9.13 6.70
C MET A 63 5.55 8.07 7.79
N HIS A 64 4.78 7.00 7.66
CA HIS A 64 4.87 5.80 8.50
C HIS A 64 5.72 4.72 7.82
N TYR A 65 6.48 3.97 8.62
CA TYR A 65 7.18 2.78 8.14
C TYR A 65 7.39 1.78 9.27
N VAL A 66 7.48 0.51 8.91
CA VAL A 66 7.78 -0.59 9.83
C VAL A 66 9.19 -1.09 9.55
N THR A 67 10.02 -1.17 10.59
CA THR A 67 11.44 -1.50 10.43
C THR A 67 11.92 -2.51 11.47
N GLY A 68 12.83 -3.38 11.06
CA GLY A 68 13.47 -4.38 11.92
C GLY A 68 14.59 -5.13 11.22
N GLY A 69 15.28 -6.00 11.95
CA GLY A 69 16.41 -6.76 11.44
C GLY A 69 17.75 -6.01 11.51
N GLY A 70 18.73 -6.51 10.77
CA GLY A 70 20.09 -5.96 10.73
C GLY A 70 20.84 -6.36 9.46
N GLY A 71 21.70 -5.47 8.97
CA GLY A 71 22.47 -5.69 7.76
C GLY A 71 22.14 -4.69 6.66
N SER A 72 22.27 -5.09 5.39
CA SER A 72 22.04 -4.18 4.27
C SER A 72 20.58 -3.73 4.17
N PRO A 73 20.33 -2.46 3.84
CA PRO A 73 18.98 -1.89 3.86
C PRO A 73 18.13 -2.41 2.69
N VAL A 74 16.91 -2.84 3.00
CA VAL A 74 15.88 -3.24 2.05
C VAL A 74 14.64 -2.40 2.29
N VAL A 75 14.20 -1.66 1.28
CA VAL A 75 13.02 -0.81 1.31
C VAL A 75 11.91 -1.47 0.50
N LEU A 76 10.75 -1.63 1.11
CA LEU A 76 9.58 -2.29 0.54
C LEU A 76 8.47 -1.26 0.32
N LEU A 77 7.97 -1.15 -0.91
CA LEU A 77 6.95 -0.18 -1.33
C LEU A 77 5.71 -0.91 -1.86
N HIS A 78 4.59 -0.70 -1.20
CA HIS A 78 3.31 -1.28 -1.58
C HIS A 78 2.65 -0.54 -2.74
N GLY A 79 1.60 -1.17 -3.31
CA GLY A 79 0.68 -0.54 -4.25
C GLY A 79 -0.72 -0.35 -3.68
N TRP A 80 -1.72 -0.25 -4.55
CA TRP A 80 -3.11 -0.13 -4.16
C TRP A 80 -3.85 -1.47 -4.30
N PRO A 81 -4.73 -1.85 -3.36
CA PRO A 81 -5.06 -1.21 -2.10
C PRO A 81 -4.37 -1.87 -0.91
N GLN A 82 -3.06 -1.83 -0.92
CA GLN A 82 -2.23 -2.37 0.14
C GLN A 82 -1.53 -1.26 0.95
N THR A 83 -0.80 -1.64 1.99
CA THR A 83 0.02 -0.82 2.88
C THR A 83 1.33 -1.57 3.15
N TRP A 84 2.17 -1.11 4.08
CA TRP A 84 3.31 -1.86 4.58
C TRP A 84 2.94 -3.31 4.91
N TYR A 85 1.71 -3.53 5.34
CA TYR A 85 1.18 -4.83 5.76
C TYR A 85 1.21 -5.90 4.66
N GLY A 86 1.14 -5.54 3.38
CA GLY A 86 1.30 -6.49 2.27
C GLY A 86 2.64 -7.23 2.26
N TRP A 87 3.61 -6.78 3.05
CA TRP A 87 4.94 -7.38 3.14
C TRP A 87 5.15 -8.23 4.39
N TRP A 88 4.22 -8.17 5.37
CA TRP A 88 4.42 -8.73 6.71
C TRP A 88 4.85 -10.20 6.71
N GLN A 89 4.31 -11.02 5.81
CA GLN A 89 4.59 -12.46 5.74
C GLN A 89 6.06 -12.77 5.40
N ILE A 90 6.71 -11.91 4.60
CA ILE A 90 8.09 -12.14 4.14
C ILE A 90 9.11 -11.33 4.92
N MET A 91 8.70 -10.29 5.64
CA MET A 91 9.59 -9.43 6.41
C MET A 91 10.47 -10.18 7.42
N PRO A 92 10.00 -11.18 8.20
CA PRO A 92 10.84 -11.92 9.13
C PRO A 92 12.01 -12.62 8.46
N ALA A 93 11.78 -13.28 7.33
CA ALA A 93 12.85 -13.96 6.61
C ALA A 93 13.88 -12.98 6.00
N LEU A 94 13.43 -11.82 5.53
CA LEU A 94 14.33 -10.78 5.06
C LEU A 94 15.15 -10.18 6.20
N ALA A 95 14.55 -10.02 7.38
CA ALA A 95 15.17 -9.41 8.55
C ALA A 95 16.31 -10.27 9.17
N GLU A 96 16.43 -11.54 8.81
CA GLU A 96 17.55 -12.39 9.23
C GLU A 96 18.92 -11.86 8.73
N LYS A 97 18.94 -11.16 7.59
CA LYS A 97 20.17 -10.68 6.94
C LYS A 97 20.14 -9.20 6.55
N HIS A 98 18.97 -8.59 6.61
CA HIS A 98 18.77 -7.22 6.14
C HIS A 98 18.08 -6.36 7.20
N THR A 99 18.31 -5.06 7.15
CA THR A 99 17.43 -4.11 7.82
C THR A 99 16.28 -3.77 6.88
N VAL A 100 15.07 -4.19 7.24
CA VAL A 100 13.86 -4.02 6.43
C VAL A 100 13.18 -2.69 6.80
N TYR A 101 12.70 -1.97 5.77
CA TYR A 101 11.90 -0.76 5.89
C TYR A 101 10.67 -0.92 4.99
N ALA A 102 9.55 -1.35 5.53
CA ALA A 102 8.28 -1.41 4.81
C ALA A 102 7.55 -0.08 5.01
N ILE A 103 7.43 0.71 3.94
CA ILE A 103 6.98 2.11 3.99
C ILE A 103 5.53 2.19 3.51
N ASP A 104 4.68 2.89 4.27
CA ASP A 104 3.42 3.39 3.77
C ASP A 104 3.69 4.61 2.87
N LEU A 105 3.26 4.52 1.62
CA LEU A 105 3.43 5.62 0.68
C LEU A 105 2.74 6.89 1.17
N PRO A 106 3.23 8.09 0.82
CA PRO A 106 2.68 9.36 1.29
C PRO A 106 1.15 9.47 1.14
N GLY A 107 0.46 9.73 2.25
CA GLY A 107 -1.00 9.85 2.30
C GLY A 107 -1.77 8.53 2.19
N LEU A 108 -1.09 7.38 2.32
CA LEU A 108 -1.68 6.05 2.30
C LEU A 108 -1.29 5.27 3.57
N GLY A 109 -2.06 4.24 3.90
CA GLY A 109 -1.81 3.46 5.11
C GLY A 109 -1.92 4.31 6.37
N ASP A 110 -0.93 4.23 7.23
CA ASP A 110 -0.79 5.06 8.43
C ASP A 110 0.06 6.33 8.19
N SER A 111 0.49 6.59 6.94
CA SER A 111 1.07 7.87 6.53
C SER A 111 -0.02 8.93 6.39
N THR A 112 0.12 10.06 7.10
CA THR A 112 -0.89 11.13 7.11
C THR A 112 -0.40 12.40 6.45
N GLY A 113 -1.34 13.21 5.95
CA GLY A 113 -1.05 14.38 5.12
C GLY A 113 -0.88 14.01 3.64
N ALA A 114 -1.29 14.90 2.76
CA ALA A 114 -1.23 14.67 1.33
C ALA A 114 0.11 15.13 0.73
N PRO A 115 0.72 14.33 -0.18
CA PRO A 115 1.84 14.81 -0.97
C PRO A 115 1.40 15.90 -1.95
N THR A 116 2.35 16.59 -2.57
CA THR A 116 2.05 17.66 -3.55
C THR A 116 1.28 17.14 -4.76
N ASP A 117 1.47 15.89 -5.13
CA ASP A 117 0.67 15.08 -6.05
C ASP A 117 1.04 13.59 -5.88
N TYR A 118 0.22 12.69 -6.46
CA TYR A 118 0.39 11.23 -6.35
C TYR A 118 1.08 10.60 -7.57
N SER A 119 1.80 11.37 -8.39
CA SER A 119 2.64 10.79 -9.45
C SER A 119 3.78 9.98 -8.84
N LYS A 120 4.14 8.87 -9.49
CA LYS A 120 5.15 7.94 -8.97
C LYS A 120 6.52 8.61 -8.83
N ALA A 121 6.80 9.61 -9.68
CA ALA A 121 8.00 10.44 -9.54
C ALA A 121 7.96 11.35 -8.30
N THR A 122 6.81 11.90 -7.95
CA THR A 122 6.64 12.69 -6.73
C THR A 122 6.76 11.79 -5.50
N LEU A 123 6.05 10.65 -5.47
CA LEU A 123 6.14 9.71 -4.36
C LEU A 123 7.58 9.18 -4.17
N ALA A 124 8.30 8.90 -5.27
CA ALA A 124 9.70 8.50 -5.22
C ALA A 124 10.60 9.55 -4.55
N ARG A 125 10.32 10.85 -4.72
CA ARG A 125 11.04 11.92 -4.03
C ARG A 125 10.80 11.88 -2.52
N TYR A 126 9.55 11.73 -2.07
CA TYR A 126 9.24 11.59 -0.64
C TYR A 126 9.95 10.38 -0.03
N VAL A 127 9.90 9.23 -0.73
CA VAL A 127 10.62 8.01 -0.31
C VAL A 127 12.13 8.26 -0.25
N HIS A 128 12.72 8.96 -1.24
CA HIS A 128 14.14 9.28 -1.23
C HIS A 128 14.51 10.20 -0.07
N THR A 129 13.72 11.25 0.19
CA THR A 129 13.96 12.15 1.32
C THR A 129 13.91 11.36 2.65
N LEU A 130 12.94 10.45 2.82
CA LEU A 130 12.91 9.59 3.99
C LEU A 130 14.15 8.70 4.06
N VAL A 131 14.42 7.92 3.01
CA VAL A 131 15.45 6.87 3.01
C VAL A 131 16.86 7.46 3.04
N ALA A 132 17.16 8.38 2.13
CA ALA A 132 18.51 8.89 1.96
C ALA A 132 18.86 10.06 2.89
N GLU A 133 17.89 10.96 3.18
CA GLU A 133 18.20 12.18 3.94
C GLU A 133 17.87 12.04 5.43
N ARG A 134 16.77 11.35 5.77
CA ARG A 134 16.38 11.17 7.19
C ARG A 134 17.01 9.93 7.83
N LEU A 135 17.03 8.80 7.10
CA LEU A 135 17.59 7.54 7.60
C LEU A 135 19.07 7.36 7.24
N GLY A 136 19.62 8.20 6.36
CA GLY A 136 21.04 8.17 5.96
C GLY A 136 21.44 6.98 5.09
N ILE A 137 20.48 6.34 4.44
CA ILE A 137 20.67 5.14 3.61
C ILE A 137 21.04 5.55 2.19
N ARG A 138 22.24 5.17 1.71
CA ARG A 138 22.78 5.56 0.39
C ARG A 138 22.95 4.41 -0.59
N ASP A 139 22.66 3.19 -0.19
CA ASP A 139 22.79 1.98 -1.00
C ASP A 139 21.53 1.12 -0.90
N ALA A 140 20.37 1.77 -0.97
CA ALA A 140 19.08 1.13 -0.75
C ALA A 140 18.79 0.05 -1.82
N ARG A 141 18.32 -1.08 -1.37
CA ARG A 141 17.69 -2.10 -2.20
C ARG A 141 16.19 -1.83 -2.19
N ILE A 142 15.70 -1.21 -3.27
CA ILE A 142 14.30 -0.76 -3.38
C ILE A 142 13.48 -1.83 -4.06
N ILE A 143 12.47 -2.34 -3.39
CA ILE A 143 11.55 -3.36 -3.89
C ILE A 143 10.14 -2.78 -3.89
N GLY A 144 9.47 -2.78 -5.02
CA GLY A 144 8.09 -2.28 -5.12
C GLY A 144 7.16 -3.29 -5.77
N HIS A 145 5.92 -3.29 -5.33
CA HIS A 145 4.83 -4.07 -5.89
C HIS A 145 3.75 -3.14 -6.41
N ASP A 146 3.10 -3.48 -7.53
CA ASP A 146 2.04 -2.67 -8.16
C ASP A 146 2.53 -1.22 -8.39
N PHE A 147 1.77 -0.19 -8.04
CA PHE A 147 2.24 1.20 -8.15
C PHE A 147 3.51 1.49 -7.34
N GLY A 148 3.77 0.75 -6.27
CA GLY A 148 5.05 0.78 -5.57
C GLY A 148 6.23 0.36 -6.45
N ALA A 149 6.02 -0.54 -7.43
CA ALA A 149 7.04 -0.89 -8.42
C ALA A 149 7.38 0.29 -9.33
N ALA A 150 6.37 1.05 -9.79
CA ALA A 150 6.61 2.25 -10.56
C ALA A 150 7.28 3.37 -9.73
N VAL A 151 6.95 3.49 -8.43
CA VAL A 151 7.67 4.37 -7.48
C VAL A 151 9.13 3.92 -7.32
N ALA A 152 9.38 2.62 -7.16
CA ALA A 152 10.73 2.06 -7.05
C ALA A 152 11.56 2.31 -8.34
N TYR A 153 10.96 2.18 -9.52
CA TYR A 153 11.60 2.54 -10.78
C TYR A 153 11.96 4.03 -10.82
N GLN A 154 11.02 4.92 -10.49
CA GLN A 154 11.28 6.37 -10.46
C GLN A 154 12.38 6.73 -9.45
N TYR A 155 12.44 6.04 -8.31
CA TYR A 155 13.52 6.17 -7.35
C TYR A 155 14.87 5.77 -7.97
N ALA A 156 14.96 4.56 -8.52
CA ALA A 156 16.21 4.04 -9.10
C ALA A 156 16.70 4.85 -10.32
N SER A 157 15.78 5.39 -11.12
CA SER A 157 16.11 6.23 -12.27
C SER A 157 16.62 7.62 -11.88
N ARG A 158 16.01 8.24 -10.86
CA ARG A 158 16.31 9.62 -10.44
C ARG A 158 17.47 9.69 -9.43
N PHE A 159 17.66 8.65 -8.63
CA PHE A 159 18.65 8.58 -7.57
C PHE A 159 19.52 7.31 -7.69
N PRO A 160 20.18 7.12 -8.87
CA PRO A 160 20.96 5.90 -9.10
C PRO A 160 22.17 5.76 -8.16
N ALA A 161 22.71 6.87 -7.64
CA ALA A 161 23.83 6.85 -6.69
C ALA A 161 23.41 6.33 -5.29
N ASP A 162 22.12 6.40 -4.96
CA ASP A 162 21.57 5.96 -3.68
C ASP A 162 20.82 4.61 -3.81
N THR A 163 20.95 3.95 -4.97
CA THR A 163 20.23 2.70 -5.28
C THR A 163 21.20 1.57 -5.62
N ALA A 164 21.24 0.54 -4.79
CA ALA A 164 22.05 -0.65 -5.05
C ALA A 164 21.34 -1.67 -5.95
N ARG A 165 20.03 -1.90 -5.74
CA ARG A 165 19.24 -2.90 -6.44
C ARG A 165 17.77 -2.45 -6.56
N LEU A 166 17.11 -2.94 -7.62
CA LEU A 166 15.69 -2.68 -7.90
C LEU A 166 14.91 -3.99 -8.00
N GLY A 167 13.92 -4.20 -7.14
CA GLY A 167 12.90 -5.23 -7.32
C GLY A 167 11.63 -4.60 -7.91
N TYR A 168 11.18 -5.13 -9.03
CA TYR A 168 10.00 -4.66 -9.74
C TYR A 168 8.97 -5.79 -9.83
N LEU A 169 7.85 -5.66 -9.09
CA LEU A 169 6.88 -6.73 -8.92
C LEU A 169 5.53 -6.35 -9.53
N ASP A 170 5.13 -7.12 -10.52
CA ASP A 170 3.80 -7.25 -11.12
C ASP A 170 3.08 -5.96 -11.52
N LEU A 171 3.73 -5.12 -12.31
CA LEU A 171 3.11 -3.95 -12.92
C LEU A 171 3.65 -3.74 -14.34
N PRO A 172 2.82 -3.63 -15.39
CA PRO A 172 3.23 -3.02 -16.66
C PRO A 172 3.70 -1.58 -16.40
N LEU A 173 4.89 -1.21 -16.88
CA LEU A 173 5.41 0.14 -16.65
C LEU A 173 4.69 1.15 -17.54
N PRO A 174 3.93 2.13 -16.97
CA PRO A 174 3.39 3.25 -17.74
C PRO A 174 4.55 4.05 -18.38
N GLY A 175 4.53 4.19 -19.71
CA GLY A 175 5.65 4.85 -20.39
C GLY A 175 5.67 4.62 -21.90
N PRO A 176 6.84 4.45 -22.52
CA PRO A 176 6.97 4.38 -23.97
C PRO A 176 6.19 3.22 -24.63
N ALA A 177 6.03 2.09 -23.91
CA ALA A 177 5.33 0.91 -24.43
C ALA A 177 3.84 0.89 -24.09
N VAL A 178 3.41 1.60 -23.05
CA VAL A 178 2.02 1.62 -22.58
C VAL A 178 1.64 3.04 -22.19
N ASP A 179 0.84 3.69 -23.01
CA ASP A 179 0.27 5.00 -22.70
C ASP A 179 -0.87 4.90 -21.66
N ALA A 180 -1.30 6.04 -21.14
CA ALA A 180 -2.32 6.10 -20.10
C ALA A 180 -3.70 5.59 -20.56
N ALA A 181 -4.05 5.77 -21.84
CA ALA A 181 -5.31 5.29 -22.37
C ALA A 181 -5.32 3.76 -22.49
N THR A 182 -4.24 3.20 -23.01
CA THR A 182 -4.03 1.74 -23.05
C THR A 182 -4.05 1.17 -21.63
N TYR A 183 -3.35 1.81 -20.68
CA TYR A 183 -3.32 1.36 -19.30
C TYR A 183 -4.72 1.31 -18.67
N ARG A 184 -5.53 2.36 -18.86
CA ARG A 184 -6.92 2.39 -18.37
C ARG A 184 -7.81 1.32 -19.00
N SER A 185 -7.48 0.85 -20.21
CA SER A 185 -8.24 -0.22 -20.88
C SER A 185 -7.92 -1.63 -20.42
N MET A 186 -6.81 -1.83 -19.66
CA MET A 186 -6.37 -3.16 -19.22
C MET A 186 -7.32 -3.81 -18.24
N SER A 187 -7.98 -3.00 -17.38
CA SER A 187 -8.93 -3.52 -16.41
C SER A 187 -9.97 -2.45 -16.04
N TRP A 188 -11.20 -2.90 -15.75
CA TRP A 188 -12.32 -2.03 -15.40
C TRP A 188 -12.02 -1.10 -14.22
N HIS A 189 -11.31 -1.62 -13.21
CA HIS A 189 -11.00 -0.84 -12.00
C HIS A 189 -10.05 0.32 -12.28
N ILE A 190 -9.12 0.17 -13.22
CA ILE A 190 -8.19 1.24 -13.58
C ILE A 190 -8.97 2.43 -14.18
N ALA A 191 -9.90 2.15 -15.08
CA ALA A 191 -10.77 3.18 -15.64
C ALA A 191 -11.71 3.79 -14.58
N PHE A 192 -12.28 2.96 -13.72
CA PHE A 192 -13.17 3.40 -12.63
C PHE A 192 -12.43 4.31 -11.63
N HIS A 193 -11.31 3.86 -11.07
CA HIS A 193 -10.53 4.64 -10.09
C HIS A 193 -9.94 5.93 -10.68
N SER A 194 -9.76 5.99 -12.00
CA SER A 194 -9.31 7.23 -12.67
C SER A 194 -10.37 8.32 -12.73
N GLN A 195 -11.65 8.00 -12.48
CA GLN A 195 -12.72 8.99 -12.43
C GLN A 195 -12.59 9.88 -11.19
N ARG A 196 -13.06 11.13 -11.27
CA ARG A 196 -13.14 12.03 -10.13
C ARG A 196 -14.49 11.87 -9.44
N GLU A 197 -14.48 11.91 -8.11
CA GLU A 197 -15.67 11.91 -7.23
C GLU A 197 -16.49 10.61 -7.26
N VAL A 198 -16.58 9.91 -8.39
CA VAL A 198 -17.41 8.71 -8.54
C VAL A 198 -16.88 7.53 -7.72
N PRO A 199 -15.58 7.19 -7.73
CA PRO A 199 -15.07 6.09 -6.91
C PRO A 199 -15.28 6.34 -5.42
N GLU A 200 -15.00 7.54 -4.94
CA GLU A 200 -15.25 7.90 -3.54
C GLU A 200 -16.74 7.76 -3.17
N ALA A 201 -17.63 8.29 -3.99
CA ALA A 201 -19.08 8.23 -3.74
C ALA A 201 -19.63 6.80 -3.73
N VAL A 202 -18.99 5.86 -4.43
CA VAL A 202 -19.43 4.45 -4.50
C VAL A 202 -18.78 3.61 -3.40
N VAL A 203 -17.54 3.91 -3.02
CA VAL A 203 -16.72 3.02 -2.18
C VAL A 203 -16.71 3.45 -0.70
N ALA A 204 -16.85 4.77 -0.41
CA ALA A 204 -16.65 5.29 0.94
C ALA A 204 -17.63 4.72 1.99
N ASP A 205 -18.85 4.37 1.60
CA ASP A 205 -19.86 3.87 2.54
C ASP A 205 -19.53 2.46 3.05
N ASP A 206 -18.83 1.64 2.25
CA ASP A 206 -18.44 0.27 2.64
C ASP A 206 -17.15 -0.17 1.91
N VAL A 207 -16.04 0.40 2.33
CA VAL A 207 -14.70 0.06 1.81
C VAL A 207 -14.40 -1.43 1.97
N ARG A 208 -14.80 -2.03 3.11
CA ARG A 208 -14.57 -3.45 3.37
C ARG A 208 -15.27 -4.34 2.35
N ALA A 209 -16.56 -4.08 2.08
CA ALA A 209 -17.29 -4.84 1.07
C ALA A 209 -16.67 -4.67 -0.32
N TYR A 210 -16.25 -3.45 -0.68
CA TYR A 210 -15.57 -3.20 -1.93
C TYR A 210 -14.28 -4.02 -2.07
N LEU A 211 -13.40 -3.99 -1.07
CA LEU A 211 -12.16 -4.74 -1.06
C LEU A 211 -12.39 -6.25 -1.13
N SER A 212 -13.39 -6.76 -0.39
CA SER A 212 -13.77 -8.18 -0.42
C SER A 212 -14.20 -8.66 -1.83
N LEU A 213 -14.78 -7.76 -2.62
CA LEU A 213 -15.16 -8.04 -4.01
C LEU A 213 -13.99 -7.84 -4.98
N PHE A 214 -13.07 -6.94 -4.67
CA PHE A 214 -11.95 -6.58 -5.53
C PHE A 214 -10.82 -7.61 -5.51
N TYR A 215 -10.34 -7.99 -4.33
CA TYR A 215 -9.18 -8.87 -4.21
C TYR A 215 -9.28 -10.18 -5.01
N PRO A 216 -10.41 -10.93 -4.98
CA PRO A 216 -10.51 -12.15 -5.76
C PRO A 216 -10.40 -11.97 -7.27
N GLN A 217 -10.73 -10.78 -7.79
CA GLN A 217 -10.75 -10.55 -9.24
C GLN A 217 -9.34 -10.50 -9.85
N VAL A 218 -8.36 -10.04 -9.05
CA VAL A 218 -6.96 -9.94 -9.48
C VAL A 218 -6.08 -11.02 -8.84
N SER A 219 -6.66 -11.95 -8.08
CA SER A 219 -5.98 -13.15 -7.57
C SER A 219 -5.78 -14.20 -8.66
N PHE A 220 -4.97 -15.20 -8.39
CA PHE A 220 -4.73 -16.33 -9.30
C PHE A 220 -6.04 -17.02 -9.71
N GLY A 221 -6.24 -17.17 -11.01
CA GLY A 221 -7.50 -17.68 -11.56
C GLY A 221 -8.69 -16.73 -11.47
N GLY A 222 -8.50 -15.51 -11.01
CA GLY A 222 -9.50 -14.44 -11.01
C GLY A 222 -9.81 -13.91 -12.41
N THR A 223 -10.83 -13.04 -12.49
CA THR A 223 -11.34 -12.56 -13.80
C THR A 223 -10.32 -11.71 -14.54
N ALA A 224 -9.43 -11.00 -13.87
CA ALA A 224 -8.35 -10.23 -14.49
C ALA A 224 -7.33 -11.13 -15.24
N PHE A 225 -7.25 -12.41 -14.87
CA PHE A 225 -6.38 -13.41 -15.51
C PHE A 225 -7.17 -14.42 -16.37
N GLY A 226 -8.37 -14.03 -16.82
CA GLY A 226 -9.21 -14.85 -17.69
C GLY A 226 -9.88 -16.05 -17.00
N GLY A 227 -9.82 -16.14 -15.69
CA GLY A 227 -10.45 -17.18 -14.88
C GLY A 227 -11.85 -16.81 -14.38
N ALA A 228 -12.41 -17.66 -13.54
CA ALA A 228 -13.70 -17.45 -12.89
C ALA A 228 -13.61 -17.69 -11.37
N ALA A 229 -12.42 -17.90 -10.83
CA ALA A 229 -12.20 -18.09 -9.41
C ALA A 229 -12.59 -16.83 -8.63
N ARG A 230 -13.17 -17.04 -7.45
CA ARG A 230 -13.55 -15.99 -6.51
C ARG A 230 -12.85 -16.19 -5.16
N THR A 231 -11.76 -16.93 -5.17
CA THR A 231 -10.92 -17.15 -3.98
C THR A 231 -9.98 -15.98 -3.82
N SER A 232 -9.83 -15.54 -2.57
CA SER A 232 -8.89 -14.50 -2.19
C SER A 232 -7.80 -15.12 -1.31
N PRO A 233 -6.53 -14.72 -1.46
CA PRO A 233 -5.50 -15.11 -0.51
C PRO A 233 -5.61 -14.38 0.83
N PHE A 234 -6.44 -13.34 0.90
CA PHE A 234 -6.65 -12.52 2.09
C PHE A 234 -7.70 -13.12 3.01
N THR A 235 -7.39 -13.18 4.30
CA THR A 235 -8.36 -13.50 5.35
C THR A 235 -9.26 -12.31 5.66
N ASP A 236 -10.33 -12.53 6.44
CA ASP A 236 -11.16 -11.42 6.91
C ASP A 236 -10.36 -10.39 7.72
N ALA A 237 -9.36 -10.83 8.49
CA ALA A 237 -8.51 -9.94 9.27
C ALA A 237 -7.60 -9.07 8.37
N ASP A 238 -7.09 -9.62 7.27
CA ASP A 238 -6.31 -8.86 6.28
C ASP A 238 -7.18 -7.78 5.62
N ILE A 239 -8.40 -8.16 5.23
CA ILE A 239 -9.36 -7.22 4.63
C ILE A 239 -9.75 -6.13 5.63
N ASP A 240 -9.96 -6.49 6.90
CA ASP A 240 -10.28 -5.54 7.97
C ASP A 240 -9.14 -4.53 8.17
N GLU A 241 -7.88 -4.97 8.08
CA GLU A 241 -6.73 -4.05 8.19
C GLU A 241 -6.65 -3.07 7.02
N TYR A 242 -6.79 -3.55 5.79
CA TYR A 242 -6.82 -2.64 4.65
C TYR A 242 -8.03 -1.71 4.67
N ALA A 243 -9.20 -2.21 5.09
CA ALA A 243 -10.40 -1.39 5.24
C ALA A 243 -10.27 -0.35 6.35
N ARG A 244 -9.50 -0.64 7.41
CA ARG A 244 -9.19 0.34 8.46
C ARG A 244 -8.47 1.56 7.89
N THR A 245 -7.44 1.35 7.08
CA THR A 245 -6.65 2.44 6.52
C THR A 245 -7.35 3.16 5.37
N TYR A 246 -7.91 2.40 4.42
CA TYR A 246 -8.63 2.98 3.27
C TYR A 246 -10.06 3.43 3.61
N GLY A 247 -10.56 3.15 4.80
CA GLY A 247 -11.79 3.75 5.34
C GLY A 247 -11.62 5.22 5.72
N GLU A 248 -10.38 5.69 5.90
CA GLU A 248 -10.09 7.10 6.12
C GLU A 248 -10.22 7.87 4.78
N PRO A 249 -11.03 8.94 4.72
CA PRO A 249 -11.33 9.64 3.45
C PRO A 249 -10.10 10.13 2.68
N GLU A 250 -9.08 10.60 3.40
CA GLU A 250 -7.83 11.08 2.77
C GLU A 250 -7.06 9.93 2.13
N SER A 251 -6.96 8.78 2.80
CA SER A 251 -6.28 7.59 2.30
C SER A 251 -7.03 6.97 1.12
N LEU A 252 -8.37 6.92 1.17
CA LEU A 252 -9.19 6.44 0.06
C LEU A 252 -8.98 7.30 -1.20
N THR A 253 -9.10 8.62 -1.05
CA THR A 253 -8.87 9.56 -2.15
C THR A 253 -7.43 9.46 -2.66
N GLY A 254 -6.43 9.40 -1.78
CA GLY A 254 -5.03 9.21 -2.13
C GLY A 254 -4.80 7.94 -2.95
N GLY A 255 -5.47 6.85 -2.56
CA GLY A 255 -5.43 5.59 -3.32
C GLY A 255 -5.96 5.74 -4.76
N PHE A 256 -7.04 6.49 -4.96
CA PHE A 256 -7.57 6.76 -6.31
C PHE A 256 -6.72 7.77 -7.09
N GLU A 257 -6.09 8.72 -6.40
CA GLU A 257 -5.15 9.66 -7.05
C GLU A 257 -3.97 8.94 -7.71
N LEU A 258 -3.54 7.76 -7.23
CA LEU A 258 -2.55 6.94 -7.91
C LEU A 258 -2.93 6.62 -9.37
N TYR A 259 -4.22 6.40 -9.63
CA TYR A 259 -4.74 6.12 -10.97
C TYR A 259 -4.95 7.40 -11.81
N ARG A 260 -5.26 8.52 -11.17
CA ARG A 260 -5.53 9.81 -11.82
C ARG A 260 -4.25 10.44 -12.37
N THR A 261 -3.10 10.06 -11.84
CA THR A 261 -1.80 10.57 -12.29
C THR A 261 -1.20 9.81 -13.48
N LEU A 262 -1.84 8.78 -14.02
CA LEU A 262 -1.30 7.91 -15.08
C LEU A 262 -0.77 8.67 -16.31
N ASP A 263 -1.45 9.74 -16.76
CA ASP A 263 -0.95 10.57 -17.88
C ASP A 263 0.37 11.27 -17.54
N ARG A 264 0.54 11.67 -16.29
CA ARG A 264 1.78 12.26 -15.78
C ARG A 264 2.85 11.19 -15.62
N ASP A 265 2.50 10.03 -15.08
CA ASP A 265 3.43 8.92 -14.88
C ASP A 265 4.05 8.43 -16.20
N VAL A 266 3.24 8.39 -17.27
CA VAL A 266 3.73 8.09 -18.64
C VAL A 266 4.78 9.14 -19.07
N ARG A 267 4.49 10.43 -18.92
CA ARG A 267 5.44 11.51 -19.26
C ARG A 267 6.70 11.43 -18.41
N ASP A 268 6.54 11.33 -17.09
CA ASP A 268 7.67 11.24 -16.15
C ASP A 268 8.56 10.04 -16.45
N THR A 269 7.99 8.91 -16.91
CA THR A 269 8.74 7.72 -17.32
C THR A 269 9.46 7.94 -18.66
N ILE A 270 8.82 8.60 -19.62
CA ILE A 270 9.44 8.92 -20.92
C ILE A 270 10.63 9.88 -20.72
N ASP A 271 10.46 10.88 -19.87
CA ASP A 271 11.45 11.93 -19.61
C ASP A 271 12.59 11.48 -18.68
N SER A 272 12.37 10.41 -17.88
CA SER A 272 13.40 9.87 -17.00
C SER A 272 14.49 9.12 -17.78
N ALA A 273 15.71 9.09 -17.26
CA ALA A 273 16.76 8.27 -17.84
C ALA A 273 16.47 6.77 -17.63
N PRO A 274 16.78 5.90 -18.61
CA PRO A 274 16.81 4.47 -18.35
C PRO A 274 17.78 4.13 -17.22
N THR A 275 17.39 3.17 -16.37
CA THR A 275 18.26 2.72 -15.29
C THR A 275 19.03 1.46 -15.68
N SER A 276 20.32 1.38 -15.28
CA SER A 276 21.15 0.18 -15.36
C SER A 276 21.34 -0.51 -14.00
N ILE A 277 20.59 -0.11 -12.99
CA ILE A 277 20.58 -0.75 -11.68
C ILE A 277 20.20 -2.23 -11.85
N PRO A 278 20.93 -3.17 -11.24
CA PRO A 278 20.57 -4.58 -11.27
C PRO A 278 19.11 -4.77 -10.83
N THR A 279 18.30 -5.36 -11.70
CA THR A 279 16.85 -5.45 -11.51
C THR A 279 16.40 -6.91 -11.45
N LEU A 280 15.60 -7.24 -10.42
CA LEU A 280 14.75 -8.42 -10.36
C LEU A 280 13.36 -8.03 -10.88
N LEU A 281 12.86 -8.76 -11.86
CA LEU A 281 11.48 -8.69 -12.33
C LEU A 281 10.72 -9.92 -11.85
N MET A 282 9.60 -9.74 -11.15
CA MET A 282 8.68 -10.82 -10.79
C MET A 282 7.28 -10.48 -11.26
N THR A 283 6.55 -11.47 -11.75
CA THR A 283 5.19 -11.24 -12.26
C THR A 283 4.24 -12.37 -11.88
N ALA A 284 2.95 -12.09 -11.95
CA ALA A 284 1.90 -13.10 -11.92
C ALA A 284 2.15 -14.18 -12.98
N GLN A 285 1.67 -15.39 -12.71
CA GLN A 285 1.83 -16.52 -13.62
C GLN A 285 1.29 -16.20 -15.03
N GLY A 286 2.14 -16.36 -16.03
CA GLY A 286 1.82 -16.10 -17.44
C GLY A 286 1.94 -14.63 -17.86
N GLN A 287 2.38 -13.72 -16.96
CA GLN A 287 2.50 -12.29 -17.25
C GLN A 287 3.94 -11.82 -17.51
N LEU A 288 4.93 -12.73 -17.43
CA LEU A 288 6.33 -12.33 -17.52
C LEU A 288 6.67 -11.62 -18.83
N ASP A 289 6.32 -12.20 -19.98
CA ASP A 289 6.68 -11.63 -21.27
C ASP A 289 6.00 -10.28 -21.53
N PRO A 290 4.67 -10.12 -21.35
CA PRO A 290 4.01 -8.84 -21.58
C PRO A 290 4.52 -7.74 -20.62
N VAL A 291 4.72 -8.03 -19.33
CA VAL A 291 5.27 -7.04 -18.40
C VAL A 291 6.71 -6.71 -18.74
N ARG A 292 7.55 -7.73 -19.01
CA ARG A 292 8.96 -7.54 -19.39
C ARG A 292 9.10 -6.65 -20.62
N ALA A 293 8.22 -6.77 -21.61
CA ALA A 293 8.25 -5.91 -22.81
C ALA A 293 8.10 -4.44 -22.47
N THR A 294 7.34 -4.09 -21.42
CA THR A 294 7.15 -2.70 -20.98
C THR A 294 8.35 -2.20 -20.17
N VAL A 295 8.78 -2.98 -19.19
CA VAL A 295 9.85 -2.56 -18.26
C VAL A 295 11.23 -2.51 -18.92
N ALA A 296 11.50 -3.40 -19.88
CA ALA A 296 12.79 -3.43 -20.62
C ALA A 296 13.03 -2.17 -21.47
N THR A 297 12.00 -1.36 -21.73
CA THR A 297 12.17 -0.06 -22.38
C THR A 297 12.94 0.94 -21.51
N ARG A 298 13.00 0.69 -20.19
CA ARG A 298 13.58 1.62 -19.20
C ARG A 298 14.54 0.96 -18.22
N MET A 299 14.45 -0.36 -18.01
CA MET A 299 15.35 -1.13 -17.14
C MET A 299 16.27 -1.97 -18.01
N THR A 300 17.52 -1.52 -18.19
CA THR A 300 18.47 -2.10 -19.13
C THR A 300 19.27 -3.28 -18.56
N ASN A 301 19.19 -3.53 -17.25
CA ASN A 301 19.95 -4.56 -16.55
C ASN A 301 19.02 -5.46 -15.71
N ILE A 302 18.10 -6.18 -16.39
CA ILE A 302 17.27 -7.19 -15.74
C ILE A 302 18.11 -8.45 -15.55
N VAL A 303 18.69 -8.62 -14.35
CA VAL A 303 19.57 -9.73 -14.03
C VAL A 303 18.82 -11.02 -13.71
N ARG A 304 17.55 -10.89 -13.32
CA ARG A 304 16.66 -12.02 -13.02
C ARG A 304 15.21 -11.66 -13.35
N ALA A 305 14.51 -12.62 -13.94
CA ALA A 305 13.09 -12.49 -14.27
C ALA A 305 12.37 -13.78 -13.90
N VAL A 306 11.26 -13.69 -13.18
CA VAL A 306 10.54 -14.82 -12.59
C VAL A 306 9.05 -14.68 -12.84
N ASP A 307 8.48 -15.72 -13.43
CA ASP A 307 7.04 -15.94 -13.50
C ASP A 307 6.63 -16.73 -12.25
N VAL A 308 5.96 -16.07 -11.30
CA VAL A 308 5.65 -16.69 -9.99
C VAL A 308 4.54 -17.71 -10.17
N PRO A 309 4.79 -18.99 -9.93
CA PRO A 309 3.80 -20.02 -10.17
C PRO A 309 2.63 -19.90 -9.18
N ARG A 310 1.43 -20.14 -9.65
CA ARG A 310 0.18 -20.10 -8.87
C ARG A 310 -0.04 -18.78 -8.14
N ALA A 311 0.47 -17.68 -8.70
CA ALA A 311 0.21 -16.33 -8.22
C ALA A 311 -0.49 -15.53 -9.31
N GLY A 312 -1.52 -14.78 -8.92
CA GLY A 312 -2.06 -13.64 -9.63
C GLY A 312 -1.29 -12.39 -9.23
N HIS A 313 -2.02 -11.27 -9.08
CA HIS A 313 -1.40 -10.00 -8.74
C HIS A 313 -0.78 -9.95 -7.33
N TRP A 314 -1.35 -10.65 -6.36
CA TRP A 314 -0.94 -10.60 -4.95
C TRP A 314 0.22 -11.56 -4.69
N LEU A 315 1.38 -11.31 -5.30
CA LEU A 315 2.52 -12.24 -5.33
C LEU A 315 2.94 -12.72 -3.94
N VAL A 316 2.99 -11.80 -2.96
CA VAL A 316 3.44 -12.09 -1.59
C VAL A 316 2.44 -12.97 -0.86
N GLU A 317 1.16 -12.66 -0.97
CA GLU A 317 0.09 -13.39 -0.28
C GLU A 317 -0.22 -14.73 -0.96
N GLU A 318 -0.07 -14.82 -2.29
CA GLU A 318 -0.40 -16.02 -3.04
C GLU A 318 0.75 -17.02 -3.09
N ASN A 319 2.00 -16.56 -3.06
CA ASN A 319 3.16 -17.45 -3.03
C ASN A 319 4.35 -16.86 -2.27
N PRO A 320 4.22 -16.64 -0.94
CA PRO A 320 5.26 -16.03 -0.11
C PRO A 320 6.59 -16.79 -0.15
N GLU A 321 6.56 -18.10 -0.27
CA GLU A 321 7.77 -18.95 -0.29
C GLU A 321 8.64 -18.65 -1.51
N VAL A 322 8.03 -18.61 -2.71
CA VAL A 322 8.77 -18.32 -3.95
C VAL A 322 9.25 -16.88 -3.95
N VAL A 323 8.39 -15.93 -3.56
CA VAL A 323 8.75 -14.51 -3.49
C VAL A 323 9.92 -14.28 -2.55
N THR A 324 9.86 -14.85 -1.34
CA THR A 324 10.95 -14.76 -0.35
C THR A 324 12.26 -15.32 -0.89
N ALA A 325 12.22 -16.55 -1.44
CA ALA A 325 13.42 -17.22 -1.95
C ALA A 325 14.08 -16.41 -3.09
N GLU A 326 13.28 -15.86 -4.00
CA GLU A 326 13.78 -15.07 -5.11
C GLU A 326 14.33 -13.71 -4.67
N LEU A 327 13.66 -13.05 -3.73
CA LEU A 327 14.15 -11.80 -3.13
C LEU A 327 15.48 -12.03 -2.41
N LEU A 328 15.57 -13.02 -1.51
CA LEU A 328 16.83 -13.33 -0.80
C LEU A 328 17.97 -13.63 -1.77
N ARG A 329 17.73 -14.49 -2.78
CA ARG A 329 18.73 -14.80 -3.81
C ARG A 329 19.21 -13.54 -4.53
N PHE A 330 18.30 -12.63 -4.86
CA PHE A 330 18.62 -11.37 -5.53
C PHE A 330 19.33 -10.36 -4.62
N LEU A 331 18.94 -10.29 -3.36
CA LEU A 331 19.49 -9.35 -2.39
C LEU A 331 20.91 -9.72 -1.93
N ASP A 332 21.21 -11.03 -1.84
CA ASP A 332 22.50 -11.58 -1.39
C ASP A 332 23.56 -11.67 -2.53
N GLY A 333 23.14 -11.69 -3.80
CA GLY A 333 24.02 -11.80 -4.99
C GLY A 333 24.44 -10.43 -5.50
#